data_b98d16b2ab4be2bc7af8c7eff74933fb
#
_entry.id   b98d16b2ab4be2bc7af8c7eff74933fb
#
_cell.length_a   1.000
_cell.length_b   1.000
_cell.length_c   1.000
_cell.angle_alpha   90.00
_cell.angle_beta   90.00
_cell.angle_gamma   90.00
#
_symmetry.space_group_name_H-M   'P 1'
#
loop_
_entity.id
_entity.type
_entity.pdbx_description
1 polymer ?
#
loop_
_entity_poly.entity_id
_entity_poly.type
_entity_poly.pdbx_seq_one_letter_code
_entity_poly.pdbx_strand_id
1 'polypeptide(L)'
;MVMTLLVIVGGAAIPLAYGSVDRSRAAGAASYVAGRMATARFEAVKRSAHVAIRFVAQPDGYWLQTYVDGNRNGVLTRDIASGIDLPITANERLDYHFSGVEFGIQPFVTGIDPGPFNTNDPVQIGSSTLLSFNPTGSSTSGTLFIRGLRGTQFAVRVLGATGRTRIFEFNFGARTWLAR
;
A
#
# COMPACT_ATOMS: atom_id res chain seq x y z
N MET A 1 -14.72 35.62 32.18
CA MET A 1 -14.26 34.25 32.53
C MET A 1 -14.81 33.13 31.62
N VAL A 2 -16.07 33.13 31.24
CA VAL A 2 -16.67 32.09 30.38
C VAL A 2 -16.14 32.10 28.96
N MET A 3 -15.86 33.29 28.38
CA MET A 3 -15.29 33.38 27.00
C MET A 3 -13.85 32.87 26.88
N THR A 4 -13.05 33.03 27.94
CA THR A 4 -11.66 32.52 27.93
C THR A 4 -11.60 31.00 27.98
N LEU A 5 -12.56 30.34 28.65
CA LEU A 5 -12.64 28.89 28.72
C LEU A 5 -13.03 28.26 27.37
N LEU A 6 -13.93 28.91 26.62
CA LEU A 6 -14.36 28.46 25.28
C LEU A 6 -13.24 28.50 24.24
N VAL A 7 -12.37 29.49 24.32
CA VAL A 7 -11.20 29.61 23.41
C VAL A 7 -10.15 28.54 23.69
N ILE A 8 -9.92 28.17 24.95
CA ILE A 8 -8.95 27.13 25.35
C ILE A 8 -9.45 25.74 24.91
N VAL A 9 -10.73 25.44 25.11
CA VAL A 9 -11.32 24.14 24.70
C VAL A 9 -11.38 24.01 23.18
N GLY A 10 -11.70 25.08 22.45
CA GLY A 10 -11.71 25.10 20.99
C GLY A 10 -10.31 24.93 20.39
N GLY A 11 -9.30 25.57 20.98
CA GLY A 11 -7.91 25.50 20.51
C GLY A 11 -7.25 24.12 20.63
N ALA A 12 -7.64 23.34 21.65
CA ALA A 12 -7.11 21.98 21.86
C ALA A 12 -7.84 20.90 21.04
N ALA A 13 -9.10 21.11 20.67
CA ALA A 13 -9.89 20.14 19.92
C ALA A 13 -9.50 20.02 18.44
N ILE A 14 -9.01 21.11 17.84
CA ILE A 14 -8.66 21.17 16.42
C ILE A 14 -7.51 20.22 16.04
N PRO A 15 -6.34 20.21 16.72
CA PRO A 15 -5.23 19.30 16.35
C PRO A 15 -5.58 17.82 16.55
N LEU A 16 -6.40 17.47 17.54
CA LEU A 16 -6.83 16.09 17.79
C LEU A 16 -7.75 15.58 16.67
N ALA A 17 -8.64 16.42 16.15
CA ALA A 17 -9.52 16.06 15.04
C ALA A 17 -8.73 15.78 13.74
N TYR A 18 -7.72 16.58 13.44
CA TYR A 18 -6.89 16.37 12.25
C TYR A 18 -6.05 15.08 12.30
N GLY A 19 -5.57 14.67 13.45
CA GLY A 19 -4.85 13.41 13.62
C GLY A 19 -5.73 12.18 13.38
N SER A 20 -6.98 12.23 13.84
CA SER A 20 -7.94 11.13 13.63
C SER A 20 -8.35 11.00 12.17
N VAL A 21 -8.51 12.11 11.45
CA VAL A 21 -8.82 12.11 10.01
C VAL A 21 -7.65 11.55 9.19
N ASP A 22 -6.42 11.95 9.48
CA ASP A 22 -5.21 11.43 8.82
C ASP A 22 -5.11 9.91 8.99
N ARG A 23 -5.28 9.43 10.22
CA ARG A 23 -5.26 8.01 10.54
C ARG A 23 -6.38 7.24 9.81
N SER A 24 -7.59 7.78 9.77
CA SER A 24 -8.72 7.17 9.07
C SER A 24 -8.47 7.06 7.57
N ARG A 25 -7.90 8.10 6.94
CA ARG A 25 -7.54 8.10 5.52
C ARG A 25 -6.44 7.08 5.23
N ALA A 26 -5.37 7.04 6.03
CA ALA A 26 -4.28 6.09 5.86
C ALA A 26 -4.74 4.63 6.08
N ALA A 27 -5.63 4.38 7.05
CA ALA A 27 -6.24 3.07 7.28
C ALA A 27 -7.13 2.66 6.09
N GLY A 28 -7.93 3.61 5.57
CA GLY A 28 -8.75 3.40 4.37
C GLY A 28 -7.88 3.06 3.15
N ALA A 29 -6.77 3.76 2.95
CA ALA A 29 -5.82 3.49 1.87
C ALA A 29 -5.17 2.10 2.01
N ALA A 30 -4.77 1.70 3.22
CA ALA A 30 -4.23 0.36 3.48
C ALA A 30 -5.25 -0.73 3.16
N SER A 31 -6.52 -0.54 3.56
CA SER A 31 -7.61 -1.46 3.25
C SER A 31 -7.91 -1.50 1.75
N TYR A 32 -7.87 -0.36 1.07
CA TYR A 32 -8.02 -0.27 -0.37
C TYR A 32 -6.93 -1.06 -1.11
N VAL A 33 -5.65 -0.87 -0.75
CA VAL A 33 -4.53 -1.60 -1.35
C VAL A 33 -4.65 -3.10 -1.09
N ALA A 34 -5.01 -3.52 0.13
CA ALA A 34 -5.27 -4.93 0.43
C ALA A 34 -6.42 -5.50 -0.41
N GLY A 35 -7.49 -4.73 -0.63
CA GLY A 35 -8.60 -5.08 -1.52
C GLY A 35 -8.15 -5.23 -2.98
N ARG A 36 -7.28 -4.33 -3.48
CA ARG A 36 -6.69 -4.44 -4.83
C ARG A 36 -5.87 -5.71 -5.00
N MET A 37 -5.07 -6.08 -3.98
CA MET A 37 -4.32 -7.35 -3.96
C MET A 37 -5.26 -8.58 -3.97
N ALA A 38 -6.31 -8.56 -3.15
CA ALA A 38 -7.30 -9.64 -3.13
C ALA A 38 -8.01 -9.79 -4.48
N THR A 39 -8.37 -8.69 -5.13
CA THR A 39 -8.97 -8.67 -6.47
C THR A 39 -7.99 -9.22 -7.51
N ALA A 40 -6.73 -8.79 -7.50
CA ALA A 40 -5.71 -9.30 -8.44
C ALA A 40 -5.50 -10.82 -8.27
N ARG A 41 -5.46 -11.30 -7.02
CA ARG A 41 -5.39 -12.73 -6.73
C ARG A 41 -6.62 -13.49 -7.25
N PHE A 42 -7.82 -12.95 -7.03
CA PHE A 42 -9.06 -13.55 -7.52
C PHE A 42 -9.08 -13.61 -9.06
N GLU A 43 -8.68 -12.53 -9.73
CA GLU A 43 -8.58 -12.49 -11.19
C GLU A 43 -7.56 -13.50 -11.74
N ALA A 44 -6.43 -13.73 -11.05
CA ALA A 44 -5.44 -14.73 -11.44
C ALA A 44 -6.05 -16.15 -11.41
N VAL A 45 -6.74 -16.50 -10.33
CA VAL A 45 -7.43 -17.80 -10.19
C VAL A 45 -8.55 -17.95 -11.22
N LYS A 46 -9.41 -16.94 -11.36
CA LYS A 46 -10.56 -16.93 -12.26
C LYS A 46 -10.15 -17.08 -13.73
N ARG A 47 -9.07 -16.43 -14.15
CA ARG A 47 -8.58 -16.45 -15.53
C ARG A 47 -7.63 -17.62 -15.82
N SER A 48 -7.22 -18.37 -14.79
CA SER A 48 -6.14 -19.36 -14.90
C SER A 48 -4.88 -18.78 -15.56
N ALA A 49 -4.56 -17.50 -15.26
CA ALA A 49 -3.44 -16.74 -15.80
C ALA A 49 -2.77 -15.93 -14.69
N HIS A 50 -1.50 -15.58 -14.87
CA HIS A 50 -0.85 -14.69 -13.93
C HIS A 50 -1.46 -13.27 -14.00
N VAL A 51 -1.62 -12.64 -12.86
CA VAL A 51 -2.03 -11.24 -12.75
C VAL A 51 -1.06 -10.52 -11.83
N ALA A 52 -0.61 -9.35 -12.22
CA ALA A 52 0.31 -8.57 -11.40
C ALA A 52 -0.15 -7.13 -11.23
N ILE A 53 0.07 -6.59 -10.04
CA ILE A 53 0.00 -5.15 -9.80
C ILE A 53 1.40 -4.58 -10.00
N ARG A 54 1.55 -3.67 -10.96
CA ARG A 54 2.80 -2.94 -11.20
C ARG A 54 2.78 -1.64 -10.41
N PHE A 55 3.88 -1.37 -9.71
CA PHE A 55 4.12 -0.11 -9.02
C PHE A 55 5.23 0.64 -9.75
N VAL A 56 4.97 1.90 -10.11
CA VAL A 56 5.93 2.72 -10.83
C VAL A 56 6.16 4.01 -10.05
N ALA A 57 7.40 4.22 -9.59
CA ALA A 57 7.80 5.47 -8.98
C ALA A 57 7.85 6.58 -10.03
N GLN A 58 7.21 7.69 -9.75
CA GLN A 58 7.22 8.92 -10.55
C GLN A 58 7.57 10.11 -9.64
N PRO A 59 7.97 11.27 -10.17
CA PRO A 59 8.26 12.45 -9.36
C PRO A 59 7.11 12.90 -8.47
N ASP A 60 5.87 12.59 -8.85
CA ASP A 60 4.63 12.93 -8.16
C ASP A 60 4.10 11.81 -7.25
N GLY A 61 4.85 10.71 -7.07
CA GLY A 61 4.51 9.57 -6.22
C GLY A 61 4.42 8.24 -6.98
N TYR A 62 3.92 7.22 -6.30
CA TYR A 62 3.78 5.89 -6.90
C TYR A 62 2.45 5.75 -7.63
N TRP A 63 2.53 5.27 -8.87
CA TRP A 63 1.41 4.83 -9.67
C TRP A 63 1.26 3.33 -9.59
N LEU A 64 0.03 2.85 -9.60
CA LEU A 64 -0.29 1.42 -9.61
C LEU A 64 -1.29 1.08 -10.72
N GLN A 65 -1.04 -0.07 -11.37
CA GLN A 65 -1.91 -0.59 -12.41
C GLN A 65 -1.85 -2.11 -12.43
N THR A 66 -2.96 -2.79 -12.68
CA THR A 66 -3.04 -4.25 -12.72
C THR A 66 -3.01 -4.75 -14.15
N TYR A 67 -2.18 -5.77 -14.39
CA TYR A 67 -1.96 -6.39 -15.70
C TYR A 67 -2.28 -7.89 -15.65
N VAL A 68 -2.69 -8.45 -16.78
CA VAL A 68 -2.88 -9.88 -16.99
C VAL A 68 -1.85 -10.39 -17.97
N ASP A 69 -1.32 -11.57 -17.70
CA ASP A 69 -0.39 -12.31 -18.55
C ASP A 69 -1.09 -12.74 -19.84
N GLY A 70 -0.61 -12.28 -21.00
CA GLY A 70 -1.18 -12.52 -22.31
C GLY A 70 -0.62 -13.75 -23.01
N ASN A 71 0.55 -14.25 -22.61
CA ASN A 71 1.27 -15.34 -23.32
C ASN A 71 1.65 -16.52 -22.41
N ARG A 72 1.18 -16.53 -21.16
CA ARG A 72 1.37 -17.61 -20.16
C ARG A 72 2.82 -17.81 -19.69
N ASN A 73 3.63 -16.76 -19.75
CA ASN A 73 5.00 -16.76 -19.24
C ASN A 73 5.18 -15.98 -17.92
N GLY A 74 4.05 -15.51 -17.35
CA GLY A 74 3.99 -14.59 -16.23
C GLY A 74 3.98 -13.13 -16.69
N VAL A 75 3.47 -12.23 -15.84
CA VAL A 75 3.47 -10.79 -16.16
C VAL A 75 4.90 -10.25 -16.08
N LEU A 76 5.40 -9.73 -17.20
CA LEU A 76 6.76 -9.23 -17.35
C LEU A 76 6.78 -7.77 -17.82
N THR A 77 7.72 -6.99 -17.31
CA THR A 77 7.86 -5.56 -17.68
C THR A 77 8.06 -5.37 -19.20
N ARG A 78 8.81 -6.27 -19.86
CA ARG A 78 9.02 -6.25 -21.31
C ARG A 78 7.72 -6.52 -22.09
N ASP A 79 6.88 -7.44 -21.58
CA ASP A 79 5.65 -7.86 -22.24
C ASP A 79 4.53 -6.82 -22.03
N ILE A 80 4.55 -6.10 -20.90
CA ILE A 80 3.77 -4.88 -20.70
C ILE A 80 4.17 -3.81 -21.73
N ALA A 81 5.47 -3.57 -21.92
CA ALA A 81 5.97 -2.55 -22.83
C ALA A 81 5.64 -2.86 -24.31
N SER A 82 5.60 -4.15 -24.67
CA SER A 82 5.24 -4.60 -26.03
C SER A 82 3.74 -4.78 -26.24
N GLY A 83 2.90 -4.58 -25.21
CA GLY A 83 1.44 -4.73 -25.30
C GLY A 83 0.96 -6.18 -25.32
N ILE A 84 1.79 -7.15 -24.94
CA ILE A 84 1.40 -8.55 -24.79
C ILE A 84 0.62 -8.73 -23.49
N ASP A 85 1.15 -8.19 -22.38
CA ASP A 85 0.48 -8.18 -21.10
C ASP A 85 -0.39 -6.93 -20.99
N LEU A 86 -1.71 -7.12 -21.02
CA LEU A 86 -2.66 -6.02 -21.08
C LEU A 86 -3.09 -5.52 -19.70
N PRO A 87 -3.30 -4.21 -19.54
CA PRO A 87 -3.86 -3.67 -18.32
C PRO A 87 -5.33 -4.05 -18.18
N ILE A 88 -5.73 -4.44 -16.97
CA ILE A 88 -7.14 -4.74 -16.63
C ILE A 88 -7.75 -3.70 -15.71
N THR A 89 -6.97 -2.69 -15.29
CA THR A 89 -7.45 -1.53 -14.53
C THR A 89 -6.89 -0.24 -15.11
N ALA A 90 -7.53 0.88 -14.76
CA ALA A 90 -6.93 2.19 -14.99
C ALA A 90 -5.64 2.36 -14.17
N ASN A 91 -4.75 3.22 -14.62
CA ASN A 91 -3.60 3.66 -13.85
C ASN A 91 -4.06 4.64 -12.77
N GLU A 92 -3.65 4.44 -11.52
CA GLU A 92 -4.15 5.20 -10.39
C GLU A 92 -3.08 5.49 -9.34
N ARG A 93 -3.36 6.47 -8.46
CA ARG A 93 -2.53 6.83 -7.30
C ARG A 93 -3.39 6.80 -6.04
N LEU A 94 -2.76 6.59 -4.87
CA LEU A 94 -3.48 6.56 -3.60
C LEU A 94 -4.09 7.92 -3.23
N ASP A 95 -3.41 9.02 -3.53
CA ASP A 95 -3.87 10.37 -3.20
C ASP A 95 -5.11 10.81 -3.99
N TYR A 96 -5.43 10.15 -5.12
CA TYR A 96 -6.69 10.38 -5.83
C TYR A 96 -7.92 9.94 -5.02
N HIS A 97 -7.75 8.91 -4.19
CA HIS A 97 -8.81 8.36 -3.35
C HIS A 97 -8.71 8.81 -1.90
N PHE A 98 -7.49 9.05 -1.41
CA PHE A 98 -7.17 9.35 -0.01
C PHE A 98 -6.24 10.55 0.06
N SER A 99 -6.82 11.75 0.05
CA SER A 99 -6.05 13.01 0.04
C SER A 99 -4.98 13.04 1.13
N GLY A 100 -3.73 13.27 0.74
CA GLY A 100 -2.57 13.35 1.61
C GLY A 100 -2.02 12.00 2.07
N VAL A 101 -2.44 10.88 1.44
CA VAL A 101 -1.91 9.55 1.69
C VAL A 101 -1.14 9.07 0.48
N GLU A 102 0.05 8.52 0.69
CA GLU A 102 0.92 8.02 -0.38
C GLU A 102 1.70 6.77 0.04
N PHE A 103 2.29 6.07 -0.92
CA PHE A 103 3.33 5.09 -0.60
C PHE A 103 4.56 5.83 -0.12
N GLY A 104 4.94 5.58 1.12
CA GLY A 104 6.03 6.27 1.79
C GLY A 104 6.30 5.69 3.16
N ILE A 105 7.46 6.04 3.71
CA ILE A 105 7.90 5.62 5.04
C ILE A 105 8.15 6.89 5.87
N GLN A 106 7.51 6.94 7.04
CA GLN A 106 7.72 8.03 8.00
C GLN A 106 9.10 7.89 8.67
N PRO A 107 9.73 8.99 9.10
CA PRO A 107 10.95 8.94 9.91
C PRO A 107 10.76 8.06 11.15
N PHE A 108 11.84 7.38 11.55
CA PHE A 108 11.91 6.51 12.74
C PHE A 108 11.08 5.22 12.68
N VAL A 109 10.44 4.93 11.54
CA VAL A 109 9.78 3.64 11.30
C VAL A 109 10.85 2.56 11.10
N THR A 110 10.61 1.40 11.69
CA THR A 110 11.47 0.20 11.55
C THR A 110 10.82 -0.82 10.63
N GLY A 111 11.59 -1.79 10.15
CA GLY A 111 11.04 -2.92 9.42
C GLY A 111 10.01 -3.73 10.24
N ILE A 112 9.11 -4.43 9.56
CA ILE A 112 8.19 -5.37 10.21
C ILE A 112 8.96 -6.57 10.74
N ASP A 113 9.95 -7.05 9.97
CA ASP A 113 10.84 -8.13 10.37
C ASP A 113 12.15 -7.57 10.92
N PRO A 114 12.82 -8.32 11.82
CA PRO A 114 14.18 -7.99 12.22
C PRO A 114 15.14 -8.06 11.02
N GLY A 115 16.03 -7.08 10.90
CA GLY A 115 17.08 -7.08 9.88
C GLY A 115 17.20 -5.75 9.12
N PRO A 116 17.97 -5.75 8.02
CA PRO A 116 18.14 -4.55 7.20
C PRO A 116 16.81 -4.06 6.65
N PHE A 117 16.55 -2.76 6.78
CA PHE A 117 15.33 -2.10 6.36
C PHE A 117 15.65 -0.90 5.47
N ASN A 118 15.15 -0.92 4.23
CA ASN A 118 15.33 0.19 3.30
C ASN A 118 14.25 1.25 3.51
N THR A 119 14.59 2.34 4.15
CA THR A 119 13.66 3.46 4.41
C THR A 119 13.35 4.31 3.17
N ASN A 120 14.12 4.16 2.09
CA ASN A 120 13.92 4.93 0.86
C ASN A 120 12.99 4.23 -0.15
N ASP A 121 12.67 2.96 0.08
CA ASP A 121 11.78 2.19 -0.80
C ASP A 121 10.52 1.77 -0.05
N PRO A 122 9.39 2.46 -0.28
CA PRO A 122 8.12 2.08 0.34
C PRO A 122 7.43 0.88 -0.33
N VAL A 123 7.92 0.41 -1.49
CA VAL A 123 7.34 -0.68 -2.26
C VAL A 123 8.32 -1.85 -2.32
N GLN A 124 8.46 -2.57 -1.21
CA GLN A 124 9.43 -3.66 -1.06
C GLN A 124 8.83 -4.99 -1.56
N ILE A 125 8.94 -5.24 -2.85
CA ILE A 125 8.42 -6.44 -3.52
C ILE A 125 9.55 -7.17 -4.23
N GLY A 126 10.17 -8.14 -3.55
CA GLY A 126 11.25 -8.93 -4.15
C GLY A 126 12.29 -8.06 -4.88
N SER A 127 12.68 -8.47 -6.09
CA SER A 127 13.62 -7.74 -6.95
C SER A 127 12.96 -6.93 -8.07
N SER A 128 11.62 -6.87 -8.11
CA SER A 128 10.86 -6.21 -9.19
C SER A 128 9.82 -5.25 -8.63
N THR A 129 9.25 -4.44 -9.51
CA THR A 129 8.12 -3.55 -9.19
C THR A 129 6.76 -4.23 -9.41
N LEU A 130 6.75 -5.54 -9.64
CA LEU A 130 5.58 -6.35 -9.95
C LEU A 130 5.20 -7.24 -8.77
N LEU A 131 4.03 -7.00 -8.19
CA LEU A 131 3.40 -7.91 -7.24
C LEU A 131 2.55 -8.90 -8.01
N SER A 132 3.11 -10.07 -8.32
CA SER A 132 2.47 -11.09 -9.14
C SER A 132 1.71 -12.11 -8.32
N PHE A 133 0.53 -12.47 -8.78
CA PHE A 133 -0.31 -13.56 -8.30
C PHE A 133 -0.43 -14.63 -9.38
N ASN A 134 -0.27 -15.89 -8.99
CA ASN A 134 -0.39 -17.00 -9.94
C ASN A 134 -1.79 -17.67 -9.86
N PRO A 135 -2.12 -18.51 -10.83
CA PRO A 135 -3.42 -19.22 -10.88
C PRO A 135 -3.70 -20.10 -9.65
N THR A 136 -2.68 -20.56 -8.93
CA THR A 136 -2.85 -21.37 -7.71
C THR A 136 -3.14 -20.53 -6.47
N GLY A 137 -3.12 -19.20 -6.60
CA GLY A 137 -3.41 -18.24 -5.54
C GLY A 137 -2.20 -17.87 -4.67
N SER A 138 -1.00 -18.36 -4.98
CA SER A 138 0.24 -17.84 -4.38
C SER A 138 0.70 -16.55 -5.08
N SER A 139 1.66 -15.86 -4.51
CA SER A 139 2.11 -14.55 -5.00
C SER A 139 3.60 -14.31 -4.77
N THR A 140 4.13 -13.24 -5.33
CA THR A 140 5.36 -12.64 -4.84
C THR A 140 5.16 -12.15 -3.41
N SER A 141 6.13 -12.37 -2.52
CA SER A 141 6.11 -11.77 -1.18
C SER A 141 6.49 -10.29 -1.26
N GLY A 142 5.90 -9.47 -0.41
CA GLY A 142 6.26 -8.06 -0.35
C GLY A 142 5.55 -7.30 0.77
N THR A 143 6.04 -6.09 1.00
CA THR A 143 5.46 -5.16 1.96
C THR A 143 5.36 -3.78 1.31
N LEU A 144 4.19 -3.18 1.37
CA LEU A 144 3.91 -1.83 0.89
C LEU A 144 3.68 -0.92 2.09
N PHE A 145 4.47 0.13 2.19
CA PHE A 145 4.39 1.10 3.26
C PHE A 145 3.56 2.31 2.80
N ILE A 146 2.60 2.71 3.63
CA ILE A 146 1.63 3.77 3.34
C ILE A 146 1.72 4.79 4.47
N ARG A 147 1.99 6.04 4.12
CA ARG A 147 2.07 7.12 5.09
C ARG A 147 0.97 8.14 4.89
N GLY A 148 0.49 8.69 5.99
CA GLY A 148 -0.34 9.89 6.01
C GLY A 148 0.52 11.15 6.18
N LEU A 149 -0.09 12.31 5.98
CA LEU A 149 0.56 13.62 6.08
C LEU A 149 1.04 13.97 7.49
N ARG A 150 0.37 13.43 8.53
CA ARG A 150 0.54 13.85 9.92
C ARG A 150 1.18 12.79 10.82
N GLY A 151 2.05 11.98 10.25
CA GLY A 151 2.83 11.01 11.04
C GLY A 151 2.12 9.67 11.23
N THR A 152 1.08 9.37 10.47
CA THR A 152 0.48 8.03 10.46
C THR A 152 1.25 7.11 9.54
N GLN A 153 1.44 5.85 9.95
CA GLN A 153 2.12 4.84 9.14
C GLN A 153 1.38 3.52 9.19
N PHE A 154 1.06 3.00 8.01
CA PHE A 154 0.53 1.66 7.79
C PHE A 154 1.47 0.86 6.89
N ALA A 155 1.32 -0.46 6.93
CA ALA A 155 1.94 -1.36 5.98
C ALA A 155 0.95 -2.46 5.56
N VAL A 156 0.99 -2.82 4.28
CA VAL A 156 0.24 -3.94 3.72
C VAL A 156 1.24 -4.98 3.28
N ARG A 157 1.21 -6.14 3.93
CA ARG A 157 2.13 -7.24 3.66
C ARG A 157 1.40 -8.39 2.98
N VAL A 158 1.99 -8.94 1.92
CA VAL A 158 1.52 -10.14 1.26
C VAL A 158 2.47 -11.31 1.54
N LEU A 159 1.90 -12.45 1.90
CA LEU A 159 2.63 -13.71 2.13
C LEU A 159 2.64 -14.52 0.83
N GLY A 160 3.80 -14.66 0.21
CA GLY A 160 3.94 -15.27 -1.12
C GLY A 160 3.34 -16.68 -1.22
N ALA A 161 3.58 -17.55 -0.25
CA ALA A 161 3.09 -18.92 -0.29
C ALA A 161 1.56 -19.06 -0.39
N THR A 162 0.80 -18.11 0.16
CA THR A 162 -0.65 -18.17 0.25
C THR A 162 -1.36 -17.01 -0.44
N GLY A 163 -0.63 -15.99 -0.89
CA GLY A 163 -1.19 -14.74 -1.41
C GLY A 163 -2.06 -13.97 -0.39
N ARG A 164 -1.97 -14.32 0.91
CA ARG A 164 -2.76 -13.65 1.96
C ARG A 164 -2.12 -12.31 2.32
N THR A 165 -2.95 -11.30 2.46
CA THR A 165 -2.55 -9.96 2.89
C THR A 165 -2.83 -9.75 4.37
N ARG A 166 -1.95 -8.98 5.02
CA ARG A 166 -2.16 -8.46 6.38
C ARG A 166 -1.86 -6.97 6.40
N ILE A 167 -2.66 -6.26 7.18
CA ILE A 167 -2.48 -4.82 7.42
C ILE A 167 -1.84 -4.66 8.79
N PHE A 168 -0.87 -3.76 8.87
CA PHE A 168 -0.19 -3.39 10.10
C PHE A 168 -0.26 -1.87 10.26
N GLU A 169 -0.35 -1.42 11.50
CA GLU A 169 -0.22 -0.02 11.90
C GLU A 169 1.00 0.15 12.79
N PHE A 170 1.83 1.15 12.54
CA PHE A 170 2.99 1.42 13.35
C PHE A 170 2.62 2.27 14.56
N ASN A 171 2.92 1.77 15.75
CA ASN A 171 2.79 2.52 17.00
C ASN A 171 4.11 3.26 17.28
N PHE A 172 4.11 4.58 17.10
CA PHE A 172 5.30 5.40 17.31
C PHE A 172 5.74 5.46 18.79
N GLY A 173 4.81 5.35 19.73
CA GLY A 173 5.13 5.33 21.17
C GLY A 173 5.87 4.06 21.59
N ALA A 174 5.40 2.90 21.13
CA ALA A 174 6.00 1.62 21.42
C ALA A 174 7.08 1.21 20.39
N ARG A 175 7.20 1.93 19.26
CA ARG A 175 8.07 1.60 18.12
C ARG A 175 7.86 0.18 17.58
N THR A 176 6.62 -0.26 17.51
CA THR A 176 6.25 -1.63 17.09
C THR A 176 5.12 -1.60 16.07
N TRP A 177 5.05 -2.63 15.26
CA TRP A 177 3.95 -2.89 14.35
C TRP A 177 2.83 -3.66 15.02
N LEU A 178 1.59 -3.21 14.88
CA LEU A 178 0.38 -3.84 15.38
C LEU A 178 -0.42 -4.37 14.20
N ALA A 179 -0.74 -5.67 14.20
CA ALA A 179 -1.63 -6.25 13.19
C ALA A 179 -3.08 -5.75 13.38
N ARG A 180 -3.75 -5.49 12.26
CA ARG A 180 -5.14 -5.02 12.19
C ARG A 180 -6.05 -6.03 11.54
#